data_6e9736baf30b01412ac44352d85c3553
#
_entry.id   6e9736baf30b01412ac44352d85c3553
#
_cell.length_a   1.000
_cell.length_b   1.000
_cell.length_c   1.000
_cell.angle_alpha   90.00
_cell.angle_beta   90.00
_cell.angle_gamma   90.00
#
_symmetry.space_group_name_H-M   'P 1'
#
loop_
_entity.id
_entity.type
_entity.pdbx_description
1 polymer ?
#
loop_
_entity_poly.entity_id
_entity_poly.type
_entity_poly.pdbx_seq_one_letter_code
_entity_poly.pdbx_strand_id
1 'polypeptide(L)'
;MRPLRYLTPYFLFVLAYVAFTKNGFYCWVPLAYLFFLIPICELFIAPNSDNLSEEQEQAAKSNLFFDLVLWLTVPMQLGALYLFLTSVNQGLSIFDTAGRVVTMGLLCGTFGINAAHELGHRVNKFEQFLAKVLLLTSLYMHFFIEHNKGHHKHVATSEDPSTAFYKQNLYAFLIQTFTGTQRKAWQIAIAESKNKVFNEMALFQGIQFALLGLIYYFFGGFVLVSFLVAAFIGAALLETVNYIEHYGLQRKQAKTSYERVKPAHSWNSNHVLGRLTLFELSRHSDHHYLASRKYQILRHMDDAPQMPTGYPGMILLALIPPLWFKVMHKQMEVYSIIPPI
;
A
#
# COMPACT_ATOMS: atom_id res chain seq x y z
N MET A 1 -10.80 -23.55 -1.08
CA MET A 1 -9.82 -22.47 -1.29
C MET A 1 -8.57 -23.05 -1.96
N ARG A 2 -7.89 -22.29 -2.82
CA ARG A 2 -6.60 -22.68 -3.43
C ARG A 2 -5.48 -21.82 -2.82
N PRO A 3 -4.83 -22.22 -1.73
CA PRO A 3 -3.85 -21.39 -1.02
C PRO A 3 -2.67 -20.95 -1.90
N LEU A 4 -2.23 -21.81 -2.82
CA LEU A 4 -1.09 -21.55 -3.71
C LEU A 4 -1.26 -20.29 -4.59
N ARG A 5 -2.49 -19.82 -4.82
CA ARG A 5 -2.71 -18.57 -5.57
C ARG A 5 -2.07 -17.34 -4.91
N TYR A 6 -1.88 -17.37 -3.59
CA TYR A 6 -1.23 -16.28 -2.84
C TYR A 6 0.30 -16.28 -2.99
N LEU A 7 0.87 -17.20 -3.75
CA LEU A 7 2.25 -17.11 -4.23
C LEU A 7 2.36 -16.27 -5.52
N THR A 8 1.25 -15.93 -6.18
CA THR A 8 1.25 -15.12 -7.40
C THR A 8 1.99 -13.77 -7.24
N PRO A 9 1.87 -13.02 -6.11
CA PRO A 9 2.61 -11.78 -5.93
C PRO A 9 4.13 -11.95 -6.05
N TYR A 10 4.66 -13.10 -5.65
CA TYR A 10 6.11 -13.39 -5.68
C TYR A 10 6.70 -13.41 -7.08
N PHE A 11 5.86 -13.57 -8.11
CA PHE A 11 6.32 -13.41 -9.50
C PHE A 11 6.95 -12.04 -9.74
N LEU A 12 6.51 -11.01 -9.02
CA LEU A 12 7.13 -9.68 -9.11
C LEU A 12 8.59 -9.68 -8.63
N PHE A 13 8.97 -10.50 -7.64
CA PHE A 13 10.37 -10.65 -7.24
C PHE A 13 11.22 -11.33 -8.34
N VAL A 14 10.65 -12.31 -9.06
CA VAL A 14 11.31 -12.93 -10.21
C VAL A 14 11.57 -11.90 -11.31
N LEU A 15 10.58 -11.08 -11.62
CA LEU A 15 10.72 -9.99 -12.59
C LEU A 15 11.73 -8.93 -12.13
N ALA A 16 11.73 -8.60 -10.83
CA ALA A 16 12.68 -7.67 -10.25
C ALA A 16 14.12 -8.21 -10.28
N TYR A 17 14.32 -9.51 -10.05
CA TYR A 17 15.64 -10.15 -10.24
C TYR A 17 16.14 -9.98 -11.68
N VAL A 18 15.27 -10.18 -12.67
CA VAL A 18 15.61 -9.94 -14.08
C VAL A 18 15.97 -8.46 -14.29
N ALA A 19 15.17 -7.52 -13.74
CA ALA A 19 15.42 -6.08 -13.89
C ALA A 19 16.74 -5.63 -13.26
N PHE A 20 17.16 -6.24 -12.14
CA PHE A 20 18.39 -5.89 -11.44
C PHE A 20 19.65 -6.57 -12.04
N THR A 21 19.48 -7.63 -12.85
CA THR A 21 20.59 -8.39 -13.43
C THR A 21 20.77 -8.19 -14.93
N LYS A 22 19.76 -7.68 -15.63
CA LYS A 22 19.79 -7.39 -17.07
C LYS A 22 19.65 -5.90 -17.33
N ASN A 23 20.01 -5.45 -18.54
CA ASN A 23 19.96 -4.05 -18.98
C ASN A 23 18.87 -3.84 -20.06
N GLY A 24 18.63 -2.59 -20.43
CA GLY A 24 17.67 -2.22 -21.48
C GLY A 24 16.23 -2.41 -21.00
N PHE A 25 15.37 -2.88 -21.87
CA PHE A 25 13.95 -3.05 -21.57
C PHE A 25 13.65 -4.02 -20.42
N TYR A 26 14.57 -4.91 -20.09
CA TYR A 26 14.42 -5.82 -18.96
C TYR A 26 14.26 -5.10 -17.62
N CYS A 27 14.87 -3.91 -17.45
CA CYS A 27 14.72 -3.10 -16.25
C CYS A 27 13.29 -2.60 -16.02
N TRP A 28 12.46 -2.58 -17.05
CA TRP A 28 11.09 -2.06 -17.03
C TRP A 28 10.00 -3.14 -17.01
N VAL A 29 10.38 -4.42 -17.07
CA VAL A 29 9.42 -5.54 -17.10
C VAL A 29 8.48 -5.56 -15.88
N PRO A 30 8.93 -5.26 -14.63
CA PRO A 30 8.01 -5.20 -13.49
C PRO A 30 6.95 -4.11 -13.64
N LEU A 31 7.31 -2.94 -14.16
CA LEU A 31 6.36 -1.86 -14.45
C LEU A 31 5.33 -2.30 -15.50
N ALA A 32 5.80 -2.88 -16.61
CA ALA A 32 4.94 -3.38 -17.67
C ALA A 32 3.98 -4.48 -17.17
N TYR A 33 4.45 -5.36 -16.30
CA TYR A 33 3.63 -6.39 -15.67
C TYR A 33 2.50 -5.79 -14.84
N LEU A 34 2.82 -4.90 -13.89
CA LEU A 34 1.83 -4.35 -12.95
C LEU A 34 0.84 -3.38 -13.60
N PHE A 35 1.33 -2.49 -14.47
CA PHE A 35 0.53 -1.37 -14.99
C PHE A 35 0.12 -1.48 -16.46
N PHE A 36 0.52 -2.55 -17.13
CA PHE A 36 0.08 -2.83 -18.47
C PHE A 36 -0.58 -4.20 -18.58
N LEU A 37 0.15 -5.27 -18.24
CA LEU A 37 -0.37 -6.63 -18.39
C LEU A 37 -1.55 -6.92 -17.46
N ILE A 38 -1.43 -6.63 -16.16
CA ILE A 38 -2.53 -6.88 -15.19
C ILE A 38 -3.79 -6.10 -15.59
N PRO A 39 -3.77 -4.76 -15.82
CA PRO A 39 -4.98 -4.04 -16.23
C PRO A 39 -5.62 -4.57 -17.50
N ILE A 40 -4.82 -4.93 -18.51
CA ILE A 40 -5.36 -5.53 -19.74
C ILE A 40 -6.02 -6.87 -19.47
N CYS A 41 -5.38 -7.76 -18.70
CA CYS A 41 -5.97 -9.04 -18.36
C CYS A 41 -7.29 -8.87 -17.56
N GLU A 42 -7.37 -7.87 -16.68
CA GLU A 42 -8.58 -7.58 -15.90
C GLU A 42 -9.76 -7.07 -16.74
N LEU A 43 -9.53 -6.58 -17.96
CA LEU A 43 -10.63 -6.28 -18.90
C LEU A 43 -11.35 -7.54 -19.40
N PHE A 44 -10.67 -8.68 -19.38
CA PHE A 44 -11.21 -9.97 -19.88
C PHE A 44 -11.56 -10.95 -18.78
N ILE A 45 -11.14 -10.71 -17.54
CA ILE A 45 -11.42 -11.56 -16.38
C ILE A 45 -12.51 -10.91 -15.54
N ALA A 46 -13.64 -11.58 -15.42
CA ALA A 46 -14.73 -11.08 -14.59
C ALA A 46 -14.30 -10.90 -13.13
N PRO A 47 -14.69 -9.81 -12.46
CA PRO A 47 -14.48 -9.64 -11.03
C PRO A 47 -15.21 -10.75 -10.26
N ASN A 48 -14.65 -11.13 -9.11
CA ASN A 48 -15.21 -12.20 -8.27
C ASN A 48 -15.57 -11.65 -6.88
N SER A 49 -16.87 -11.60 -6.57
CA SER A 49 -17.42 -11.15 -5.30
C SER A 49 -17.69 -12.29 -4.31
N ASP A 50 -17.39 -13.54 -4.65
CA ASP A 50 -17.65 -14.67 -3.78
C ASP A 50 -16.92 -14.52 -2.44
N ASN A 51 -17.64 -14.82 -1.38
CA ASN A 51 -17.10 -14.94 -0.03
C ASN A 51 -16.85 -16.42 0.30
N LEU A 52 -15.96 -16.67 1.25
CA LEU A 52 -15.76 -17.99 1.80
C LEU A 52 -16.96 -18.40 2.66
N SER A 53 -17.29 -19.70 2.72
CA SER A 53 -18.19 -20.19 3.75
C SER A 53 -17.55 -20.08 5.13
N GLU A 54 -18.35 -20.14 6.19
CA GLU A 54 -17.85 -20.07 7.58
C GLU A 54 -16.80 -21.16 7.86
N GLU A 55 -17.02 -22.38 7.37
CA GLU A 55 -16.07 -23.49 7.49
C GLU A 55 -14.75 -23.20 6.77
N GLN A 56 -14.83 -22.64 5.55
CA GLN A 56 -13.65 -22.26 4.77
C GLN A 56 -12.89 -21.11 5.41
N GLU A 57 -13.58 -20.12 5.98
CA GLU A 57 -12.94 -19.04 6.72
C GLU A 57 -12.20 -19.55 7.95
N GLN A 58 -12.83 -20.44 8.73
CA GLN A 58 -12.20 -21.00 9.92
C GLN A 58 -10.95 -21.82 9.55
N ALA A 59 -11.04 -22.65 8.52
CA ALA A 59 -9.91 -23.40 8.00
C ALA A 59 -8.78 -22.49 7.49
N ALA A 60 -9.11 -21.41 6.79
CA ALA A 60 -8.12 -20.45 6.28
C ALA A 60 -7.48 -19.64 7.42
N LYS A 61 -8.25 -19.25 8.43
CA LYS A 61 -7.78 -18.48 9.59
C LYS A 61 -6.71 -19.22 10.39
N SER A 62 -6.82 -20.54 10.52
CA SER A 62 -5.90 -21.39 11.27
C SER A 62 -4.73 -21.93 10.44
N ASN A 63 -4.75 -21.75 9.13
CA ASN A 63 -3.74 -22.33 8.24
C ASN A 63 -2.48 -21.46 8.20
N LEU A 64 -1.39 -21.96 8.79
CA LEU A 64 -0.07 -21.34 8.87
C LEU A 64 0.52 -20.95 7.49
N PHE A 65 0.12 -21.63 6.41
CA PHE A 65 0.59 -21.31 5.06
C PHE A 65 0.42 -19.82 4.71
N PHE A 66 -0.70 -19.21 5.09
CA PHE A 66 -0.95 -17.80 4.79
C PHE A 66 -0.04 -16.85 5.59
N ASP A 67 0.30 -17.21 6.82
CA ASP A 67 1.24 -16.44 7.62
C ASP A 67 2.67 -16.59 7.07
N LEU A 68 3.08 -17.81 6.67
CA LEU A 68 4.37 -18.08 6.01
C LEU A 68 4.52 -17.31 4.69
N VAL A 69 3.45 -17.21 3.91
CA VAL A 69 3.45 -16.38 2.70
C VAL A 69 3.82 -14.93 3.03
N LEU A 70 3.22 -14.31 4.05
CA LEU A 70 3.60 -12.94 4.43
C LEU A 70 5.00 -12.85 5.04
N TRP A 71 5.40 -13.79 5.89
CA TRP A 71 6.74 -13.75 6.51
C TRP A 71 7.86 -13.89 5.49
N LEU A 72 7.65 -14.68 4.42
CA LEU A 72 8.61 -14.83 3.34
C LEU A 72 8.85 -13.52 2.57
N THR A 73 7.90 -12.56 2.59
CA THR A 73 8.12 -11.24 1.96
C THR A 73 9.31 -10.52 2.55
N VAL A 74 9.62 -10.71 3.84
CA VAL A 74 10.71 -10.01 4.53
C VAL A 74 12.09 -10.36 3.95
N PRO A 75 12.53 -11.64 3.94
CA PRO A 75 13.83 -11.98 3.34
C PRO A 75 13.87 -11.70 1.84
N MET A 76 12.75 -11.84 1.12
CA MET A 76 12.69 -11.52 -0.31
C MET A 76 12.87 -10.01 -0.56
N GLN A 77 12.24 -9.15 0.23
CA GLN A 77 12.36 -7.69 0.11
C GLN A 77 13.78 -7.22 0.49
N LEU A 78 14.37 -7.79 1.54
CA LEU A 78 15.75 -7.48 1.93
C LEU A 78 16.75 -7.93 0.87
N GLY A 79 16.56 -9.13 0.31
CA GLY A 79 17.38 -9.63 -0.81
C GLY A 79 17.24 -8.75 -2.06
N ALA A 80 16.02 -8.33 -2.40
CA ALA A 80 15.78 -7.42 -3.52
C ALA A 80 16.40 -6.03 -3.30
N LEU A 81 16.34 -5.48 -2.08
CA LEU A 81 17.02 -4.24 -1.72
C LEU A 81 18.53 -4.37 -1.90
N TYR A 82 19.14 -5.45 -1.40
CA TYR A 82 20.57 -5.70 -1.58
C TYR A 82 20.96 -5.79 -3.06
N LEU A 83 20.21 -6.56 -3.87
CA LEU A 83 20.43 -6.65 -5.31
C LEU A 83 20.29 -5.30 -6.00
N PHE A 84 19.30 -4.50 -5.62
CA PHE A 84 19.13 -3.15 -6.14
C PHE A 84 20.35 -2.27 -5.84
N LEU A 85 20.78 -2.19 -4.56
CA LEU A 85 21.89 -1.35 -4.14
C LEU A 85 23.21 -1.73 -4.85
N THR A 86 23.47 -3.02 -5.00
CA THR A 86 24.66 -3.51 -5.71
C THR A 86 24.56 -3.30 -7.22
N SER A 87 23.39 -3.47 -7.81
CA SER A 87 23.18 -3.34 -9.25
C SER A 87 23.31 -1.89 -9.72
N VAL A 88 22.74 -0.93 -8.99
CA VAL A 88 22.84 0.51 -9.31
C VAL A 88 24.27 1.03 -9.17
N ASN A 89 25.07 0.45 -8.29
CA ASN A 89 26.48 0.82 -8.09
C ASN A 89 27.41 0.40 -9.25
N GLN A 90 26.88 -0.14 -10.34
CA GLN A 90 27.66 -0.64 -11.50
C GLN A 90 27.88 0.37 -12.62
N GLY A 91 27.53 1.66 -12.44
CA GLY A 91 27.73 2.70 -13.47
C GLY A 91 26.85 2.51 -14.70
N LEU A 92 25.59 2.21 -14.50
CA LEU A 92 24.60 1.98 -15.56
C LEU A 92 24.24 3.22 -16.36
N SER A 93 23.62 3.02 -17.54
CA SER A 93 22.94 4.07 -18.28
C SER A 93 21.80 4.70 -17.44
N ILE A 94 21.43 5.96 -17.73
CA ILE A 94 20.29 6.62 -17.07
C ILE A 94 19.01 5.80 -17.29
N PHE A 95 18.81 5.21 -18.46
CA PHE A 95 17.65 4.39 -18.79
C PHE A 95 17.56 3.14 -17.88
N ASP A 96 18.68 2.43 -17.73
CA ASP A 96 18.73 1.22 -16.87
C ASP A 96 18.59 1.59 -15.39
N THR A 97 19.25 2.65 -14.96
CA THR A 97 19.14 3.15 -13.58
C THR A 97 17.69 3.52 -13.25
N ALA A 98 17.01 4.28 -14.11
CA ALA A 98 15.62 4.66 -13.92
C ALA A 98 14.69 3.43 -13.85
N GLY A 99 14.88 2.45 -14.74
CA GLY A 99 14.09 1.21 -14.69
C GLY A 99 14.28 0.41 -13.40
N ARG A 100 15.54 0.31 -12.89
CA ARG A 100 15.83 -0.34 -11.61
C ARG A 100 15.27 0.43 -10.43
N VAL A 101 15.35 1.76 -10.43
CA VAL A 101 14.77 2.63 -9.40
C VAL A 101 13.24 2.46 -9.35
N VAL A 102 12.57 2.50 -10.49
CA VAL A 102 11.12 2.26 -10.57
C VAL A 102 10.78 0.85 -10.09
N THR A 103 11.51 -0.17 -10.53
CA THR A 103 11.31 -1.56 -10.06
C THR A 103 11.42 -1.68 -8.54
N MET A 104 12.46 -1.08 -7.92
CA MET A 104 12.57 -1.09 -6.46
C MET A 104 11.42 -0.33 -5.79
N GLY A 105 10.98 0.79 -6.38
CA GLY A 105 9.81 1.52 -5.90
C GLY A 105 8.53 0.69 -5.92
N LEU A 106 8.31 -0.11 -6.96
CA LEU A 106 7.18 -1.04 -7.02
C LEU A 106 7.26 -2.11 -5.92
N LEU A 107 8.44 -2.65 -5.64
CA LEU A 107 8.65 -3.58 -4.52
C LEU A 107 8.42 -2.90 -3.17
N CYS A 108 8.89 -1.66 -3.00
CA CYS A 108 8.64 -0.86 -1.79
C CYS A 108 7.14 -0.68 -1.54
N GLY A 109 6.35 -0.33 -2.56
CA GLY A 109 4.90 -0.18 -2.41
C GLY A 109 4.19 -1.52 -2.16
N THR A 110 4.47 -2.53 -3.00
CA THR A 110 3.74 -3.81 -2.98
C THR A 110 4.11 -4.69 -1.78
N PHE A 111 5.38 -4.77 -1.41
CA PHE A 111 5.84 -5.64 -0.32
C PHE A 111 6.34 -4.84 0.88
N GLY A 112 7.15 -3.80 0.64
CA GLY A 112 7.70 -2.98 1.71
C GLY A 112 6.62 -2.31 2.55
N ILE A 113 5.53 -1.82 1.94
CA ILE A 113 4.46 -1.13 2.66
C ILE A 113 3.18 -1.97 2.73
N ASN A 114 2.68 -2.52 1.61
CA ASN A 114 1.40 -3.24 1.66
C ASN A 114 1.47 -4.56 2.46
N ALA A 115 2.52 -5.39 2.32
CA ALA A 115 2.65 -6.57 3.19
C ALA A 115 2.91 -6.17 4.66
N ALA A 116 3.65 -5.07 4.89
CA ALA A 116 3.83 -4.51 6.23
C ALA A 116 2.52 -3.98 6.84
N HIS A 117 1.64 -3.43 6.04
CA HIS A 117 0.29 -3.02 6.44
C HIS A 117 -0.47 -4.20 7.04
N GLU A 118 -0.56 -5.33 6.34
CA GLU A 118 -1.23 -6.54 6.84
C GLU A 118 -0.57 -7.08 8.12
N LEU A 119 0.77 -7.16 8.16
CA LEU A 119 1.52 -7.61 9.34
C LEU A 119 1.39 -6.62 10.51
N GLY A 120 1.24 -5.35 10.23
CA GLY A 120 1.11 -4.28 11.22
C GLY A 120 -0.19 -4.34 12.02
N HIS A 121 -1.26 -4.89 11.44
CA HIS A 121 -2.56 -5.11 12.10
C HIS A 121 -2.60 -6.36 12.99
N ARG A 122 -1.58 -7.20 12.91
CA ARG A 122 -1.54 -8.42 13.72
C ARG A 122 -1.29 -8.11 15.20
N VAL A 123 -1.90 -8.90 16.08
CA VAL A 123 -1.67 -8.79 17.54
C VAL A 123 -0.29 -9.32 17.93
N ASN A 124 0.26 -10.24 17.14
CA ASN A 124 1.55 -10.88 17.39
C ASN A 124 2.72 -9.86 17.24
N LYS A 125 3.50 -9.69 18.30
CA LYS A 125 4.65 -8.76 18.32
C LYS A 125 5.75 -9.10 17.34
N PHE A 126 5.95 -10.39 17.04
CA PHE A 126 6.89 -10.81 16.00
C PHE A 126 6.44 -10.33 14.62
N GLU A 127 5.16 -10.48 14.27
CA GLU A 127 4.62 -10.00 13.00
C GLU A 127 4.69 -8.47 12.90
N GLN A 128 4.42 -7.75 14.00
CA GLN A 128 4.61 -6.30 14.06
C GLN A 128 6.07 -5.88 13.88
N PHE A 129 7.02 -6.67 14.39
CA PHE A 129 8.44 -6.44 14.14
C PHE A 129 8.78 -6.64 12.65
N LEU A 130 8.29 -7.71 12.03
CA LEU A 130 8.45 -7.95 10.58
C LEU A 130 7.87 -6.80 9.75
N ALA A 131 6.70 -6.28 10.13
CA ALA A 131 6.12 -5.08 9.51
C ALA A 131 7.06 -3.88 9.55
N LYS A 132 7.66 -3.60 10.72
CA LYS A 132 8.61 -2.49 10.89
C LYS A 132 9.88 -2.68 10.04
N VAL A 133 10.37 -3.91 9.89
CA VAL A 133 11.50 -4.23 9.01
C VAL A 133 11.15 -3.95 7.55
N LEU A 134 9.97 -4.36 7.08
CA LEU A 134 9.51 -4.07 5.72
C LEU A 134 9.36 -2.56 5.48
N LEU A 135 8.72 -1.83 6.39
CA LEU A 135 8.55 -0.37 6.30
C LEU A 135 9.90 0.37 6.28
N LEU A 136 10.91 -0.15 6.97
CA LEU A 136 12.27 0.41 6.92
C LEU A 136 12.85 0.35 5.50
N THR A 137 12.60 -0.73 4.73
CA THR A 137 13.07 -0.85 3.34
C THR A 137 12.46 0.18 2.39
N SER A 138 11.38 0.84 2.83
CA SER A 138 10.65 1.86 2.07
C SER A 138 10.75 3.25 2.71
N LEU A 139 11.54 3.42 3.77
CA LEU A 139 11.66 4.65 4.58
C LEU A 139 10.30 5.19 5.05
N TYR A 140 9.35 4.30 5.35
CA TYR A 140 7.96 4.66 5.63
C TYR A 140 7.49 4.17 7.01
N MET A 141 8.40 4.11 8.00
CA MET A 141 8.12 3.52 9.32
C MET A 141 7.02 4.24 10.11
N HIS A 142 6.82 5.55 9.90
CA HIS A 142 5.77 6.32 10.55
C HIS A 142 4.36 5.80 10.23
N PHE A 143 4.19 5.13 9.09
CA PHE A 143 2.97 4.47 8.68
C PHE A 143 2.46 3.47 9.73
N PHE A 144 3.37 2.75 10.41
CA PHE A 144 2.98 1.82 11.47
C PHE A 144 2.17 2.49 12.59
N ILE A 145 2.54 3.71 12.96
CA ILE A 145 1.86 4.47 14.03
C ILE A 145 0.60 5.14 13.47
N GLU A 146 0.75 5.88 12.39
CA GLU A 146 -0.33 6.70 11.85
C GLU A 146 -1.47 5.84 11.32
N HIS A 147 -1.17 4.82 10.53
CA HIS A 147 -2.19 3.97 9.93
C HIS A 147 -3.02 3.24 10.98
N ASN A 148 -2.36 2.59 11.96
CA ASN A 148 -3.06 1.81 12.98
C ASN A 148 -3.84 2.66 13.99
N LYS A 149 -3.37 3.87 14.31
CA LYS A 149 -3.93 4.69 15.40
C LYS A 149 -4.57 5.99 14.92
N GLY A 150 -4.19 6.46 13.73
CA GLY A 150 -4.69 7.66 13.09
C GLY A 150 -5.75 7.35 12.05
N HIS A 151 -5.34 6.79 10.91
CA HIS A 151 -6.16 6.54 9.74
C HIS A 151 -7.38 5.64 10.05
N HIS A 152 -7.20 4.45 10.63
CA HIS A 152 -8.32 3.56 10.97
C HIS A 152 -9.37 4.19 11.88
N LYS A 153 -8.96 5.09 12.76
CA LYS A 153 -9.87 5.83 13.64
C LYS A 153 -10.63 6.92 12.90
N HIS A 154 -9.96 7.62 11.99
CA HIS A 154 -10.44 8.86 11.38
C HIS A 154 -10.78 8.74 9.89
N VAL A 155 -10.65 7.56 9.29
CA VAL A 155 -10.97 7.33 7.86
C VAL A 155 -12.31 7.93 7.46
N ALA A 156 -12.37 8.49 6.27
CA ALA A 156 -13.53 9.20 5.72
C ALA A 156 -14.01 10.39 6.60
N THR A 157 -13.08 11.08 7.25
CA THR A 157 -13.33 12.35 7.95
C THR A 157 -12.27 13.39 7.59
N SER A 158 -12.53 14.67 7.90
CA SER A 158 -11.56 15.75 7.70
C SER A 158 -10.33 15.67 8.62
N GLU A 159 -10.36 14.81 9.64
CA GLU A 159 -9.25 14.59 10.56
C GLU A 159 -8.22 13.59 10.02
N ASP A 160 -8.55 12.89 8.92
CA ASP A 160 -7.69 11.90 8.31
C ASP A 160 -6.93 12.48 7.11
N PRO A 161 -5.61 12.61 7.17
CA PRO A 161 -4.82 13.10 6.04
C PRO A 161 -4.81 12.15 4.84
N SER A 162 -5.14 10.87 5.03
CA SER A 162 -5.21 9.86 3.97
C SER A 162 -6.61 9.70 3.36
N THR A 163 -7.57 10.56 3.74
CA THR A 163 -8.87 10.65 3.08
C THR A 163 -8.85 11.73 2.00
N ALA A 164 -9.15 11.33 0.75
CA ALA A 164 -9.21 12.24 -0.39
C ALA A 164 -10.59 12.90 -0.51
N PHE A 165 -10.61 14.23 -0.64
CA PHE A 165 -11.87 14.98 -0.77
C PHE A 165 -12.45 14.92 -2.19
N TYR A 166 -13.74 15.15 -2.29
CA TYR A 166 -14.40 15.33 -3.58
C TYR A 166 -13.77 16.47 -4.38
N LYS A 167 -13.51 16.25 -5.67
CA LYS A 167 -12.77 17.17 -6.57
C LYS A 167 -11.31 17.42 -6.23
N GLN A 168 -10.75 16.82 -5.22
CA GLN A 168 -9.32 16.88 -4.96
C GLN A 168 -8.57 16.01 -5.97
N ASN A 169 -7.58 16.54 -6.67
CA ASN A 169 -6.74 15.75 -7.57
C ASN A 169 -5.64 15.00 -6.78
N LEU A 170 -5.13 13.93 -7.38
CA LEU A 170 -4.10 13.10 -6.77
C LEU A 170 -2.89 13.88 -6.30
N TYR A 171 -2.41 14.86 -7.07
CA TYR A 171 -1.17 15.59 -6.76
C TYR A 171 -1.32 16.48 -5.51
N ALA A 172 -2.47 17.14 -5.38
CA ALA A 172 -2.80 17.91 -4.17
C ALA A 172 -2.99 16.98 -2.96
N PHE A 173 -3.61 15.81 -3.17
CA PHE A 173 -3.76 14.79 -2.14
C PHE A 173 -2.40 14.25 -1.67
N LEU A 174 -1.46 13.96 -2.57
CA LEU A 174 -0.12 13.48 -2.19
C LEU A 174 0.60 14.48 -1.27
N ILE A 175 0.50 15.78 -1.53
CA ILE A 175 1.07 16.79 -0.64
C ILE A 175 0.41 16.76 0.74
N GLN A 176 -0.94 16.66 0.77
CA GLN A 176 -1.71 16.55 2.02
C GLN A 176 -1.31 15.33 2.83
N THR A 177 -1.31 14.16 2.20
CA THR A 177 -1.09 12.90 2.91
C THR A 177 0.35 12.76 3.40
N PHE A 178 1.37 13.05 2.58
CA PHE A 178 2.77 12.98 3.02
C PHE A 178 3.08 13.90 4.20
N THR A 179 2.57 15.12 4.18
CA THR A 179 2.80 16.06 5.28
C THR A 179 1.93 15.75 6.49
N GLY A 180 0.68 15.37 6.26
CA GLY A 180 -0.31 15.13 7.30
C GLY A 180 -0.04 13.85 8.11
N THR A 181 0.24 12.75 7.43
CA THR A 181 0.51 11.45 8.09
C THR A 181 1.78 11.50 8.94
N GLN A 182 2.85 12.11 8.41
CA GLN A 182 4.08 12.31 9.15
C GLN A 182 3.85 13.16 10.41
N ARG A 183 3.13 14.29 10.27
CA ARG A 183 2.79 15.15 11.41
C ARG A 183 1.93 14.42 12.44
N LYS A 184 0.93 13.67 11.99
CA LYS A 184 0.00 12.95 12.86
C LYS A 184 0.69 11.80 13.60
N ALA A 185 1.61 11.07 12.94
CA ALA A 185 2.43 10.04 13.59
C ALA A 185 3.25 10.63 14.75
N TRP A 186 3.88 11.79 14.57
CA TRP A 186 4.57 12.50 15.65
C TRP A 186 3.64 12.89 16.78
N GLN A 187 2.47 13.46 16.47
CA GLN A 187 1.47 13.84 17.48
C GLN A 187 1.03 12.64 18.31
N ILE A 188 0.73 11.51 17.68
CA ILE A 188 0.34 10.27 18.35
C ILE A 188 1.48 9.75 19.24
N ALA A 189 2.69 9.63 18.69
CA ALA A 189 3.84 9.11 19.44
C ALA A 189 4.20 9.98 20.66
N ILE A 190 4.11 11.31 20.51
CA ILE A 190 4.32 12.25 21.63
C ILE A 190 3.21 12.11 22.68
N ALA A 191 1.95 11.99 22.25
CA ALA A 191 0.82 11.87 23.18
C ALA A 191 0.89 10.59 24.04
N GLU A 192 1.30 9.47 23.45
CA GLU A 192 1.37 8.15 24.09
C GLU A 192 2.63 7.94 24.93
N SER A 193 3.69 8.67 24.67
CA SER A 193 4.97 8.48 25.35
C SER A 193 5.06 9.23 26.69
N LYS A 194 5.62 8.56 27.70
CA LYS A 194 6.01 9.24 28.96
C LYS A 194 7.15 10.23 28.72
N ASN A 195 8.11 9.87 27.87
CA ASN A 195 9.20 10.75 27.46
C ASN A 195 8.89 11.36 26.09
N LYS A 196 8.68 12.68 26.04
CA LYS A 196 8.28 13.39 24.82
C LYS A 196 9.40 13.47 23.77
N VAL A 197 10.65 13.35 24.17
CA VAL A 197 11.82 13.38 23.29
C VAL A 197 12.13 11.98 22.76
N PHE A 198 12.23 10.99 23.64
CA PHE A 198 12.50 9.59 23.28
C PHE A 198 11.19 8.81 23.16
N ASN A 199 10.60 8.86 21.99
CA ASN A 199 9.36 8.19 21.65
C ASN A 199 9.55 7.26 20.42
N GLU A 200 8.50 6.51 20.06
CA GLU A 200 8.56 5.54 18.95
C GLU A 200 8.91 6.21 17.60
N MET A 201 8.43 7.44 17.35
CA MET A 201 8.79 8.18 16.13
C MET A 201 10.25 8.58 16.09
N ALA A 202 10.82 9.05 17.23
CA ALA A 202 12.25 9.39 17.31
C ALA A 202 13.12 8.16 17.04
N LEU A 203 12.73 6.99 17.59
CA LEU A 203 13.40 5.72 17.31
C LEU A 203 13.32 5.36 15.82
N PHE A 204 12.16 5.46 15.19
CA PHE A 204 11.98 5.16 13.77
C PHE A 204 12.81 6.08 12.88
N GLN A 205 12.83 7.39 13.17
CA GLN A 205 13.68 8.33 12.44
C GLN A 205 15.18 8.00 12.60
N GLY A 206 15.61 7.68 13.82
CA GLY A 206 16.99 7.28 14.08
C GLY A 206 17.41 6.03 13.30
N ILE A 207 16.56 5.00 13.26
CA ILE A 207 16.80 3.77 12.49
C ILE A 207 16.86 4.06 10.98
N GLN A 208 15.95 4.89 10.45
CA GLN A 208 15.97 5.28 9.05
C GLN A 208 17.23 6.07 8.69
N PHE A 209 17.64 7.03 9.51
CA PHE A 209 18.89 7.76 9.30
C PHE A 209 20.13 6.85 9.38
N ALA A 210 20.13 5.86 10.28
CA ALA A 210 21.20 4.87 10.35
C ALA A 210 21.29 4.05 9.06
N LEU A 211 20.14 3.59 8.51
CA LEU A 211 20.10 2.89 7.22
C LEU A 211 20.65 3.78 6.09
N LEU A 212 20.22 5.04 6.01
CA LEU A 212 20.71 5.99 5.00
C LEU A 212 22.22 6.23 5.13
N GLY A 213 22.73 6.36 6.36
CA GLY A 213 24.15 6.46 6.64
C GLY A 213 24.95 5.22 6.19
N LEU A 214 24.41 4.02 6.43
CA LEU A 214 25.02 2.76 5.97
C LEU A 214 25.02 2.65 4.44
N ILE A 215 23.91 3.01 3.78
CA ILE A 215 23.85 3.00 2.31
C ILE A 215 24.86 4.00 1.73
N TYR A 216 24.94 5.20 2.29
CA TYR A 216 25.94 6.20 1.85
C TYR A 216 27.37 5.69 2.03
N TYR A 217 27.66 5.10 3.19
CA TYR A 217 29.01 4.62 3.53
C TYR A 217 29.47 3.48 2.61
N PHE A 218 28.61 2.49 2.33
CA PHE A 218 28.97 1.30 1.57
C PHE A 218 28.81 1.46 0.05
N PHE A 219 27.87 2.30 -0.41
CA PHE A 219 27.48 2.37 -1.83
C PHE A 219 27.62 3.78 -2.42
N GLY A 220 27.82 4.81 -1.61
CA GLY A 220 28.02 6.18 -2.04
C GLY A 220 26.73 6.96 -2.34
N GLY A 221 26.90 8.26 -2.64
CA GLY A 221 25.78 9.21 -2.76
C GLY A 221 24.81 8.93 -3.91
N PHE A 222 25.33 8.42 -5.04
CA PHE A 222 24.46 8.12 -6.21
C PHE A 222 23.47 7.00 -5.90
N VAL A 223 23.90 5.93 -5.23
CA VAL A 223 23.05 4.81 -4.82
C VAL A 223 22.07 5.26 -3.75
N LEU A 224 22.53 6.10 -2.79
CA LEU A 224 21.67 6.68 -1.78
C LEU A 224 20.51 7.49 -2.41
N VAL A 225 20.80 8.37 -3.36
CA VAL A 225 19.76 9.15 -4.06
C VAL A 225 18.82 8.23 -4.83
N SER A 226 19.35 7.21 -5.52
CA SER A 226 18.55 6.20 -6.22
C SER A 226 17.61 5.46 -5.27
N PHE A 227 18.06 5.10 -4.07
CA PHE A 227 17.23 4.48 -3.05
C PHE A 227 16.16 5.44 -2.50
N LEU A 228 16.49 6.70 -2.25
CA LEU A 228 15.52 7.71 -1.81
C LEU A 228 14.40 7.88 -2.83
N VAL A 229 14.73 7.94 -4.12
CA VAL A 229 13.73 8.02 -5.20
C VAL A 229 12.87 6.76 -5.26
N ALA A 230 13.47 5.57 -5.12
CA ALA A 230 12.72 4.31 -5.09
C ALA A 230 11.76 4.25 -3.89
N ALA A 231 12.22 4.61 -2.69
CA ALA A 231 11.39 4.67 -1.49
C ALA A 231 10.22 5.67 -1.66
N PHE A 232 10.50 6.85 -2.25
CA PHE A 232 9.45 7.83 -2.55
C PHE A 232 8.42 7.28 -3.55
N ILE A 233 8.85 6.59 -4.62
CA ILE A 233 7.92 5.96 -5.57
C ILE A 233 7.03 4.94 -4.85
N GLY A 234 7.60 4.11 -3.98
CA GLY A 234 6.84 3.12 -3.21
C GLY A 234 5.82 3.75 -2.27
N ALA A 235 6.20 4.81 -1.56
CA ALA A 235 5.31 5.56 -0.70
C ALA A 235 4.20 6.28 -1.51
N ALA A 236 4.56 6.93 -2.63
CA ALA A 236 3.59 7.59 -3.51
C ALA A 236 2.59 6.58 -4.12
N LEU A 237 3.04 5.35 -4.43
CA LEU A 237 2.17 4.28 -4.90
C LEU A 237 1.14 3.89 -3.84
N LEU A 238 1.55 3.71 -2.56
CA LEU A 238 0.62 3.42 -1.48
C LEU A 238 -0.34 4.59 -1.25
N GLU A 239 0.15 5.83 -1.19
CA GLU A 239 -0.74 6.97 -0.99
C GLU A 239 -1.71 7.16 -2.17
N THR A 240 -1.32 6.76 -3.39
CA THR A 240 -2.27 6.69 -4.51
C THR A 240 -3.33 5.61 -4.28
N VAL A 241 -3.00 4.51 -3.62
CA VAL A 241 -3.97 3.49 -3.19
C VAL A 241 -4.93 4.10 -2.17
N ASN A 242 -4.47 4.80 -1.14
CA ASN A 242 -5.33 5.51 -0.18
C ASN A 242 -6.25 6.54 -0.90
N TYR A 243 -5.73 7.25 -1.91
CA TYR A 243 -6.52 8.18 -2.72
C TYR A 243 -7.70 7.49 -3.40
N ILE A 244 -7.46 6.37 -4.08
CA ILE A 244 -8.51 5.66 -4.82
C ILE A 244 -9.50 4.96 -3.88
N GLU A 245 -9.06 4.53 -2.70
CA GLU A 245 -9.88 3.84 -1.70
C GLU A 245 -10.86 4.76 -0.95
N HIS A 246 -10.51 6.04 -0.79
CA HIS A 246 -11.29 6.96 0.05
C HIS A 246 -11.80 8.20 -0.68
N TYR A 247 -11.60 8.30 -2.01
CA TYR A 247 -11.99 9.47 -2.78
C TYR A 247 -13.47 9.81 -2.64
N GLY A 248 -13.75 11.01 -2.14
CA GLY A 248 -15.09 11.59 -2.05
C GLY A 248 -16.04 10.94 -1.05
N LEU A 249 -15.57 9.97 -0.26
CA LEU A 249 -16.38 9.31 0.76
C LEU A 249 -16.24 10.03 2.11
N GLN A 250 -17.36 10.20 2.81
CA GLN A 250 -17.37 10.86 4.11
C GLN A 250 -18.32 10.22 5.09
N ARG A 251 -17.88 10.16 6.36
CA ARG A 251 -18.69 9.77 7.51
C ARG A 251 -19.55 10.94 7.97
N LYS A 252 -20.79 10.65 8.31
CA LYS A 252 -21.68 11.66 8.89
C LYS A 252 -21.17 12.13 10.24
N GLN A 253 -21.10 13.45 10.38
CA GLN A 253 -20.73 14.07 11.66
C GLN A 253 -22.00 14.20 12.54
N ALA A 254 -21.96 13.65 13.74
CA ALA A 254 -22.91 13.94 14.81
C ALA A 254 -22.40 15.14 15.64
N LYS A 255 -23.14 15.58 16.65
CA LYS A 255 -22.79 16.79 17.44
C LYS A 255 -21.37 16.77 18.03
N THR A 256 -20.86 15.61 18.45
CA THR A 256 -19.57 15.48 19.16
C THR A 256 -18.66 14.39 18.58
N SER A 257 -19.12 13.63 17.60
CA SER A 257 -18.35 12.51 17.04
C SER A 257 -18.79 12.20 15.61
N TYR A 258 -18.00 11.42 14.92
CA TYR A 258 -18.41 10.83 13.63
C TYR A 258 -19.12 9.50 13.85
N GLU A 259 -20.02 9.13 12.93
CA GLU A 259 -20.59 7.77 12.91
C GLU A 259 -19.49 6.72 12.83
N ARG A 260 -19.79 5.48 13.24
CA ARG A 260 -18.84 4.36 13.11
C ARG A 260 -18.51 4.11 11.63
N VAL A 261 -17.30 3.61 11.38
CA VAL A 261 -16.90 3.15 10.05
C VAL A 261 -17.86 2.06 9.56
N LYS A 262 -18.28 2.19 8.31
CA LYS A 262 -19.16 1.25 7.60
C LYS A 262 -18.51 0.86 6.27
N PRO A 263 -18.93 -0.25 5.65
CA PRO A 263 -18.43 -0.64 4.33
C PRO A 263 -18.56 0.46 3.25
N ALA A 264 -19.59 1.30 3.35
CA ALA A 264 -19.81 2.42 2.44
C ALA A 264 -18.77 3.56 2.51
N HIS A 265 -17.82 3.51 3.45
CA HIS A 265 -16.78 4.53 3.60
C HIS A 265 -15.45 4.18 2.92
N SER A 266 -15.42 3.11 2.14
CA SER A 266 -14.25 2.73 1.32
C SER A 266 -14.69 2.13 -0.01
N TRP A 267 -14.00 2.52 -1.09
CA TRP A 267 -14.14 1.90 -2.40
C TRP A 267 -13.46 0.54 -2.42
N ASN A 268 -14.11 -0.46 -2.99
CA ASN A 268 -13.59 -1.81 -3.16
C ASN A 268 -13.33 -2.13 -4.64
N SER A 269 -12.52 -3.16 -4.87
CA SER A 269 -12.43 -3.82 -6.17
C SER A 269 -12.37 -5.33 -6.01
N ASN A 270 -13.21 -6.04 -6.77
CA ASN A 270 -13.25 -7.50 -6.83
C ASN A 270 -12.46 -8.10 -8.00
N HIS A 271 -11.64 -7.29 -8.70
CA HIS A 271 -10.79 -7.76 -9.80
C HIS A 271 -9.67 -8.65 -9.27
N VAL A 272 -9.62 -9.88 -9.79
CA VAL A 272 -8.90 -10.99 -9.16
C VAL A 272 -7.38 -10.82 -9.14
N LEU A 273 -6.79 -10.29 -10.22
CA LEU A 273 -5.33 -10.17 -10.33
C LEU A 273 -4.78 -9.09 -9.40
N GLY A 274 -5.40 -7.92 -9.36
CA GLY A 274 -5.05 -6.85 -8.42
C GLY A 274 -5.23 -7.27 -6.96
N ARG A 275 -6.34 -7.96 -6.64
CA ARG A 275 -6.57 -8.52 -5.31
C ARG A 275 -5.44 -9.44 -4.87
N LEU A 276 -5.08 -10.42 -5.71
CA LEU A 276 -4.02 -11.38 -5.38
C LEU A 276 -2.66 -10.69 -5.26
N THR A 277 -2.34 -9.76 -6.16
CA THR A 277 -1.06 -9.02 -6.15
C THR A 277 -0.87 -8.23 -4.85
N LEU A 278 -1.96 -7.73 -4.27
CA LEU A 278 -1.95 -6.89 -3.07
C LEU A 278 -2.46 -7.59 -1.80
N PHE A 279 -2.43 -8.93 -1.75
CA PHE A 279 -2.90 -9.69 -0.58
C PHE A 279 -4.32 -9.28 -0.16
N GLU A 280 -5.26 -9.27 -1.11
CA GLU A 280 -6.69 -8.94 -0.92
C GLU A 280 -6.96 -7.51 -0.41
N LEU A 281 -5.96 -6.60 -0.39
CA LEU A 281 -6.14 -5.22 0.09
C LEU A 281 -7.35 -4.52 -0.54
N SER A 282 -7.67 -4.83 -1.80
CA SER A 282 -8.80 -4.20 -2.49
C SER A 282 -10.19 -4.61 -1.99
N ARG A 283 -10.29 -5.51 -1.02
CA ARG A 283 -11.47 -5.71 -0.15
C ARG A 283 -11.42 -4.78 1.06
N HIS A 284 -11.13 -3.53 0.80
CA HIS A 284 -10.70 -2.52 1.75
C HIS A 284 -11.79 -2.12 2.76
N SER A 285 -13.05 -2.16 2.36
CA SER A 285 -14.17 -1.87 3.26
C SER A 285 -14.30 -2.86 4.42
N ASP A 286 -14.05 -4.15 4.16
CA ASP A 286 -14.07 -5.18 5.22
C ASP A 286 -12.82 -5.06 6.11
N HIS A 287 -11.69 -4.66 5.53
CA HIS A 287 -10.47 -4.35 6.27
C HIS A 287 -10.71 -3.19 7.26
N HIS A 288 -11.34 -2.09 6.85
CA HIS A 288 -11.70 -1.00 7.76
C HIS A 288 -12.79 -1.35 8.76
N TYR A 289 -13.74 -2.21 8.36
CA TYR A 289 -14.79 -2.66 9.27
C TYR A 289 -14.25 -3.52 10.41
N LEU A 290 -13.23 -4.36 10.14
CA LEU A 290 -12.55 -5.20 11.13
C LEU A 290 -11.05 -5.36 10.80
N ALA A 291 -10.23 -4.40 11.18
CA ALA A 291 -8.80 -4.32 10.88
C ALA A 291 -7.96 -5.56 11.30
N SER A 292 -8.43 -6.31 12.30
CA SER A 292 -7.77 -7.56 12.74
C SER A 292 -8.09 -8.78 11.87
N ARG A 293 -8.97 -8.63 10.87
CA ARG A 293 -9.30 -9.71 9.93
C ARG A 293 -8.12 -9.98 9.01
N LYS A 294 -7.64 -11.22 9.00
CA LYS A 294 -6.52 -11.65 8.16
C LYS A 294 -6.88 -11.53 6.66
N TYR A 295 -5.92 -11.17 5.82
CA TYR A 295 -6.12 -10.91 4.39
C TYR A 295 -6.83 -12.06 3.65
N GLN A 296 -6.50 -13.32 3.96
CA GLN A 296 -7.05 -14.48 3.27
C GLN A 296 -8.55 -14.73 3.54
N ILE A 297 -9.13 -14.03 4.51
CA ILE A 297 -10.55 -14.12 4.87
C ILE A 297 -11.29 -12.78 4.77
N LEU A 298 -10.71 -11.78 4.08
CA LEU A 298 -11.40 -10.54 3.76
C LEU A 298 -12.59 -10.81 2.83
N ARG A 299 -13.72 -10.17 3.12
CA ARG A 299 -15.01 -10.39 2.47
C ARG A 299 -15.34 -9.28 1.47
N HIS A 300 -16.05 -9.65 0.44
CA HIS A 300 -16.87 -8.69 -0.29
C HIS A 300 -18.04 -8.25 0.59
N MET A 301 -18.30 -6.94 0.63
CA MET A 301 -19.39 -6.32 1.37
C MET A 301 -20.33 -5.66 0.35
N ASP A 302 -21.61 -6.06 0.33
CA ASP A 302 -22.60 -5.58 -0.65
C ASP A 302 -22.86 -4.07 -0.53
N ASP A 303 -22.75 -3.52 0.69
CA ASP A 303 -22.90 -2.09 0.96
C ASP A 303 -21.70 -1.25 0.55
N ALA A 304 -20.58 -1.86 0.14
CA ALA A 304 -19.39 -1.14 -0.26
C ALA A 304 -19.44 -0.73 -1.73
N PRO A 305 -19.15 0.54 -2.07
CA PRO A 305 -19.07 0.96 -3.45
C PRO A 305 -17.91 0.29 -4.17
N GLN A 306 -18.13 -0.14 -5.41
CA GLN A 306 -17.14 -0.86 -6.22
C GLN A 306 -16.50 0.06 -7.24
N MET A 307 -15.16 -0.04 -7.36
CA MET A 307 -14.42 0.64 -8.42
C MET A 307 -14.73 0.03 -9.79
N PRO A 308 -14.68 0.83 -10.86
CA PRO A 308 -14.97 0.35 -12.22
C PRO A 308 -13.94 -0.66 -12.76
N THR A 309 -12.72 -0.70 -12.20
CA THR A 309 -11.67 -1.65 -12.57
C THR A 309 -10.80 -2.00 -11.37
N GLY A 310 -9.78 -2.86 -11.56
CA GLY A 310 -8.82 -3.22 -10.52
C GLY A 310 -7.87 -2.08 -10.13
N TYR A 311 -7.22 -2.20 -8.99
CA TYR A 311 -6.33 -1.16 -8.44
C TYR A 311 -5.25 -0.67 -9.42
N PRO A 312 -4.53 -1.53 -10.17
CA PRO A 312 -3.55 -1.03 -11.11
C PRO A 312 -4.14 -0.11 -12.18
N GLY A 313 -5.34 -0.44 -12.70
CA GLY A 313 -6.07 0.40 -13.64
C GLY A 313 -6.56 1.72 -13.01
N MET A 314 -7.05 1.67 -11.76
CA MET A 314 -7.48 2.86 -11.03
C MET A 314 -6.32 3.79 -10.69
N ILE A 315 -5.14 3.25 -10.37
CA ILE A 315 -3.93 4.05 -10.15
C ILE A 315 -3.55 4.81 -11.42
N LEU A 316 -3.54 4.15 -12.58
CA LEU A 316 -3.29 4.82 -13.87
C LEU A 316 -4.31 5.90 -14.18
N LEU A 317 -5.58 5.64 -13.87
CA LEU A 317 -6.65 6.61 -14.05
C LEU A 317 -6.47 7.85 -13.16
N ALA A 318 -6.05 7.65 -11.90
CA ALA A 318 -5.82 8.73 -10.93
C ALA A 318 -4.69 9.69 -11.34
N LEU A 319 -3.70 9.21 -12.12
CA LEU A 319 -2.63 10.05 -12.66
C LEU A 319 -3.14 11.11 -13.65
N ILE A 320 -4.37 10.95 -14.19
CA ILE A 320 -4.99 11.86 -15.17
C ILE A 320 -6.24 12.48 -14.54
N PRO A 321 -6.14 13.57 -13.75
CA PRO A 321 -7.26 14.09 -12.96
C PRO A 321 -8.55 14.38 -13.75
N PRO A 322 -8.53 14.95 -14.96
CA PRO A 322 -9.79 15.16 -15.70
C PRO A 322 -10.52 13.86 -16.03
N LEU A 323 -9.78 12.80 -16.35
CA LEU A 323 -10.35 11.49 -16.63
C LEU A 323 -10.83 10.80 -15.35
N TRP A 324 -10.05 10.91 -14.27
CA TRP A 324 -10.42 10.44 -12.94
C TRP A 324 -11.77 11.02 -12.51
N PHE A 325 -11.92 12.33 -12.55
CA PHE A 325 -13.17 12.99 -12.13
C PHE A 325 -14.35 12.56 -12.99
N LYS A 326 -14.17 12.48 -14.31
CA LYS A 326 -15.23 12.04 -15.23
C LYS A 326 -15.73 10.63 -14.88
N VAL A 327 -14.81 9.71 -14.58
CA VAL A 327 -15.15 8.32 -14.28
C VAL A 327 -15.71 8.18 -12.87
N MET A 328 -15.01 8.73 -11.86
CA MET A 328 -15.40 8.53 -10.47
C MET A 328 -16.64 9.30 -10.06
N HIS A 329 -16.90 10.49 -10.62
CA HIS A 329 -18.15 11.20 -10.34
C HIS A 329 -19.35 10.43 -10.88
N LYS A 330 -19.23 9.85 -12.10
CA LYS A 330 -20.27 8.96 -12.62
C LYS A 330 -20.46 7.72 -11.73
N GLN A 331 -19.37 7.15 -11.22
CA GLN A 331 -19.44 6.00 -10.32
C GLN A 331 -20.10 6.37 -8.98
N MET A 332 -19.82 7.56 -8.44
CA MET A 332 -20.49 8.07 -7.24
C MET A 332 -22.00 8.23 -7.44
N GLU A 333 -22.44 8.69 -8.61
CA GLU A 333 -23.87 8.77 -8.96
C GLU A 333 -24.55 7.39 -8.95
N VAL A 334 -23.88 6.36 -9.50
CA VAL A 334 -24.39 4.96 -9.49
C VAL A 334 -24.66 4.46 -8.08
N TYR A 335 -23.82 4.82 -7.12
CA TYR A 335 -23.98 4.44 -5.71
C TYR A 335 -24.74 5.47 -4.86
N SER A 336 -25.33 6.50 -5.48
CA SER A 336 -26.04 7.58 -4.78
C SER A 336 -25.18 8.24 -3.68
N ILE A 337 -23.88 8.32 -3.89
CA ILE A 337 -22.94 8.99 -2.99
C ILE A 337 -23.07 10.49 -3.22
N ILE A 338 -23.57 11.19 -2.22
CA ILE A 338 -23.71 12.65 -2.24
C ILE A 338 -22.41 13.23 -1.68
N PRO A 339 -21.58 13.90 -2.51
CA PRO A 339 -20.39 14.54 -2.00
C PRO A 339 -20.79 15.70 -1.07
N PRO A 340 -19.99 16.01 -0.06
CA PRO A 340 -20.21 17.21 0.74
C PRO A 340 -20.12 18.46 -0.15
N ILE A 341 -21.01 19.40 0.12
CA ILE A 341 -21.07 20.72 -0.54
C ILE A 341 -19.85 21.56 -0.13
#